data_897ffacb4bb5b31d3e2570d6d30e0414
#
_entry.id   897ffacb4bb5b31d3e2570d6d30e0414
#
_cell.length_a   1.000
_cell.length_b   1.000
_cell.length_c   1.000
_cell.angle_alpha   90.00
_cell.angle_beta   90.00
_cell.angle_gamma   90.00
#
_symmetry.space_group_name_H-M   'P 1'
#
loop_
_entity.id
_entity.type
_entity.pdbx_description
1 polymer ?
#
loop_
_entity_poly.entity_id
_entity_poly.type
_entity_poly.pdbx_seq_one_letter_code
_entity_poly.pdbx_strand_id
1 'polypeptide(L)'
;QAFLYPDNSLSFVDNFLKLNFGNNAERYEINPVMSRALERLLILHEDHEQNASTSTVRLVGSTGANQFSSISAGISALYGPLHGGANEAVLDMLGRIRDSGESVQRFVERVKNKEDGVKLMGFGHRVYKNYDPRAKLVKESADEVLEALGVSDPLLDLAKELEQIALQDDYFKERRLY
;
A
#
# COMPACT_ATOMS: atom_id res chain seq x y z
N GLN A 1 19.94 -4.01 26.08
CA GLN A 1 18.90 -4.08 25.04
C GLN A 1 17.69 -4.75 25.65
N ALA A 2 16.55 -4.09 25.68
CA ALA A 2 15.31 -4.68 26.19
C ALA A 2 14.67 -5.54 25.09
N PHE A 3 14.24 -6.75 25.44
CA PHE A 3 13.54 -7.64 24.52
C PHE A 3 12.05 -7.64 24.85
N LEU A 4 11.21 -7.50 23.83
CA LEU A 4 9.79 -7.76 23.92
C LEU A 4 9.51 -9.19 23.50
N TYR A 5 8.70 -9.89 24.26
CA TYR A 5 8.29 -11.25 23.95
C TYR A 5 6.85 -11.30 23.50
N PRO A 6 6.51 -12.22 22.56
CA PRO A 6 5.12 -12.50 22.22
C PRO A 6 4.30 -12.90 23.44
N ASP A 7 3.03 -12.59 23.42
CA ASP A 7 2.06 -12.95 24.44
C ASP A 7 1.09 -13.97 23.85
N ASN A 8 1.06 -15.17 24.43
CA ASN A 8 0.24 -16.27 23.94
C ASN A 8 -1.27 -16.05 24.07
N SER A 9 -1.69 -15.03 24.83
CA SER A 9 -3.10 -14.63 24.95
C SER A 9 -3.57 -13.71 23.81
N LEU A 10 -2.64 -13.17 23.03
CA LEU A 10 -2.92 -12.25 21.92
C LEU A 10 -2.96 -12.97 20.58
N SER A 11 -3.72 -12.41 19.63
CA SER A 11 -3.70 -12.83 18.24
C SER A 11 -2.33 -12.57 17.59
N PHE A 12 -2.11 -13.12 16.40
CA PHE A 12 -0.90 -12.83 15.63
C PHE A 12 -0.74 -11.32 15.36
N VAL A 13 -1.80 -10.67 14.91
CA VAL A 13 -1.81 -9.23 14.57
C VAL A 13 -1.59 -8.38 15.82
N ASP A 14 -2.24 -8.71 16.93
CA ASP A 14 -2.08 -7.98 18.19
C ASP A 14 -0.65 -8.11 18.74
N ASN A 15 -0.06 -9.29 18.63
CA ASN A 15 1.35 -9.50 18.97
C ASN A 15 2.27 -8.69 18.07
N PHE A 16 1.99 -8.64 16.76
CA PHE A 16 2.76 -7.82 15.83
C PHE A 16 2.73 -6.34 16.24
N LEU A 17 1.55 -5.79 16.55
CA LEU A 17 1.40 -4.43 17.03
C LEU A 17 2.15 -4.19 18.35
N LYS A 18 1.99 -5.10 19.32
CA LYS A 18 2.68 -5.03 20.61
C LYS A 18 4.21 -5.05 20.45
N LEU A 19 4.73 -5.93 19.60
CA LEU A 19 6.18 -6.07 19.41
C LEU A 19 6.81 -4.89 18.65
N ASN A 20 6.04 -4.21 17.80
CA ASN A 20 6.54 -3.05 17.06
C ASN A 20 6.38 -1.72 17.80
N PHE A 21 5.31 -1.55 18.55
CA PHE A 21 4.95 -0.25 19.15
C PHE A 21 4.97 -0.25 20.68
N GLY A 22 5.02 -1.42 21.31
CA GLY A 22 5.10 -1.55 22.76
C GLY A 22 6.51 -1.29 23.29
N ASN A 23 6.58 -1.11 24.61
CA ASN A 23 7.81 -1.04 25.37
C ASN A 23 7.70 -1.90 26.64
N ASN A 24 8.81 -2.07 27.38
CA ASN A 24 8.82 -2.90 28.59
C ASN A 24 8.40 -2.14 29.86
N ALA A 25 8.20 -0.83 29.77
CA ALA A 25 7.88 0.01 30.93
C ALA A 25 6.36 0.11 31.17
N GLU A 26 5.57 0.01 30.09
CA GLU A 26 4.12 0.19 30.13
C GLU A 26 3.41 -0.96 29.40
N ARG A 27 2.19 -1.25 29.85
CA ARG A 27 1.34 -2.19 29.14
C ARG A 27 0.88 -1.57 27.81
N TYR A 28 1.19 -2.24 26.70
CA TYR A 28 0.67 -1.83 25.39
C TYR A 28 -0.81 -2.20 25.29
N GLU A 29 -1.66 -1.21 25.06
CA GLU A 29 -3.09 -1.40 24.84
C GLU A 29 -3.36 -1.55 23.34
N ILE A 30 -3.95 -2.68 22.97
CA ILE A 30 -4.31 -2.97 21.59
C ILE A 30 -5.49 -2.10 21.18
N ASN A 31 -5.30 -1.28 20.15
CA ASN A 31 -6.41 -0.59 19.51
C ASN A 31 -7.11 -1.55 18.52
N PRO A 32 -8.37 -1.89 18.74
CA PRO A 32 -9.08 -2.87 17.91
C PRO A 32 -9.30 -2.41 16.45
N VAL A 33 -9.32 -1.10 16.20
CA VAL A 33 -9.43 -0.55 14.85
C VAL A 33 -8.13 -0.81 14.08
N MET A 34 -6.98 -0.54 14.71
CA MET A 34 -5.67 -0.79 14.11
C MET A 34 -5.43 -2.29 13.88
N SER A 35 -5.80 -3.12 14.87
CA SER A 35 -5.70 -4.58 14.75
C SER A 35 -6.49 -5.09 13.54
N ARG A 36 -7.76 -4.72 13.43
CA ARG A 36 -8.63 -5.10 12.30
C ARG A 36 -8.11 -4.59 10.96
N ALA A 37 -7.63 -3.35 10.90
CA ALA A 37 -7.10 -2.77 9.67
C ALA A 37 -5.85 -3.52 9.19
N LEU A 38 -4.92 -3.83 10.11
CA LEU A 38 -3.72 -4.60 9.78
C LEU A 38 -4.06 -6.03 9.35
N GLU A 39 -5.00 -6.69 10.03
CA GLU A 39 -5.47 -8.02 9.66
C GLU A 39 -6.06 -8.03 8.23
N ARG A 40 -6.91 -7.06 7.90
CA ARG A 40 -7.44 -6.90 6.53
C ARG A 40 -6.33 -6.70 5.50
N LEU A 41 -5.33 -5.85 5.80
CA LEU A 41 -4.19 -5.64 4.91
C LEU A 41 -3.41 -6.93 4.66
N LEU A 42 -3.13 -7.72 5.70
CA LEU A 42 -2.44 -9.00 5.57
C LEU A 42 -3.25 -9.99 4.72
N ILE A 43 -4.56 -10.12 4.98
CA ILE A 43 -5.45 -10.99 4.19
C ILE A 43 -5.49 -10.58 2.72
N LEU A 44 -5.59 -9.27 2.42
CA LEU A 44 -5.64 -8.76 1.05
C LEU A 44 -4.31 -8.96 0.28
N HIS A 45 -3.21 -9.22 0.99
CA HIS A 45 -1.90 -9.51 0.40
C HIS A 45 -1.53 -10.99 0.42
N GLU A 46 -2.35 -11.85 1.02
CA GLU A 46 -2.05 -13.27 1.18
C GLU A 46 -1.96 -14.00 -0.17
N ASP A 47 -2.92 -13.76 -1.04
CA ASP A 47 -2.94 -14.36 -2.38
C ASP A 47 -3.52 -13.41 -3.42
N HIS A 48 -2.72 -13.05 -4.39
CA HIS A 48 -3.14 -12.22 -5.52
C HIS A 48 -2.35 -12.58 -6.77
N GLU A 49 -2.57 -13.76 -7.32
CA GLU A 49 -1.84 -14.30 -8.46
C GLU A 49 -0.34 -14.55 -8.23
N GLN A 50 0.28 -15.13 -9.23
CA GLN A 50 1.70 -15.40 -9.22
C GLN A 50 2.47 -14.19 -9.75
N ASN A 51 2.86 -13.29 -8.84
CA ASN A 51 3.73 -12.15 -9.13
C ASN A 51 5.21 -12.53 -9.09
N ALA A 52 6.11 -11.58 -9.34
CA ALA A 52 7.55 -11.82 -9.37
C ALA A 52 8.10 -12.33 -8.02
N SER A 53 7.66 -11.79 -6.89
CA SER A 53 8.08 -12.26 -5.57
C SER A 53 7.62 -13.69 -5.31
N THR A 54 6.35 -13.98 -5.54
CA THR A 54 5.78 -15.32 -5.39
C THR A 54 6.52 -16.34 -6.26
N SER A 55 6.75 -16.01 -7.52
CA SER A 55 7.51 -16.86 -8.46
C SER A 55 8.93 -17.11 -7.99
N THR A 56 9.60 -16.06 -7.47
CA THR A 56 10.97 -16.15 -6.96
C THR A 56 11.05 -17.04 -5.71
N VAL A 57 10.16 -16.84 -4.74
CA VAL A 57 10.10 -17.68 -3.52
C VAL A 57 9.87 -19.13 -3.89
N ARG A 58 8.93 -19.42 -4.78
CA ARG A 58 8.64 -20.79 -5.24
C ARG A 58 9.80 -21.41 -5.99
N LEU A 59 10.47 -20.63 -6.85
CA LEU A 59 11.62 -21.10 -7.60
C LEU A 59 12.77 -21.47 -6.66
N VAL A 60 13.15 -20.59 -5.75
CA VAL A 60 14.22 -20.84 -4.79
C VAL A 60 13.84 -21.98 -3.85
N GLY A 61 12.63 -22.01 -3.31
CA GLY A 61 12.13 -23.07 -2.43
C GLY A 61 12.12 -24.45 -3.10
N SER A 62 11.85 -24.53 -4.40
CA SER A 62 11.84 -25.78 -5.17
C SER A 62 13.22 -26.47 -5.24
N THR A 63 14.30 -25.75 -4.96
CA THR A 63 15.65 -26.28 -4.88
C THR A 63 15.98 -26.95 -3.53
N GLY A 64 15.04 -26.93 -2.58
CA GLY A 64 15.29 -27.38 -1.20
C GLY A 64 15.99 -26.35 -0.31
N ALA A 65 16.09 -25.08 -0.77
CA ALA A 65 16.60 -23.99 0.06
C ALA A 65 15.70 -23.76 1.28
N ASN A 66 16.29 -23.34 2.40
CA ASN A 66 15.52 -23.08 3.62
C ASN A 66 14.56 -21.88 3.43
N GLN A 67 13.56 -21.81 4.32
CA GLN A 67 12.51 -20.79 4.27
C GLN A 67 13.05 -19.35 4.28
N PHE A 68 14.07 -19.07 5.08
CA PHE A 68 14.64 -17.72 5.18
C PHE A 68 15.29 -17.28 3.87
N SER A 69 16.07 -18.17 3.25
CA SER A 69 16.68 -17.89 1.93
C SER A 69 15.64 -17.68 0.86
N SER A 70 14.57 -18.48 0.84
CA SER A 70 13.49 -18.36 -0.14
C SER A 70 12.73 -17.03 0.01
N ILE A 71 12.37 -16.65 1.23
CA ILE A 71 11.68 -15.38 1.50
C ILE A 71 12.60 -14.19 1.22
N SER A 72 13.88 -14.26 1.58
CA SER A 72 14.87 -13.21 1.28
C SER A 72 14.99 -12.96 -0.22
N ALA A 73 14.96 -14.00 -1.03
CA ALA A 73 14.94 -13.87 -2.49
C ALA A 73 13.67 -13.17 -3.00
N GLY A 74 12.50 -13.48 -2.41
CA GLY A 74 11.25 -12.78 -2.71
C GLY A 74 11.27 -11.30 -2.34
N ILE A 75 11.85 -10.96 -1.19
CA ILE A 75 12.06 -9.56 -0.77
C ILE A 75 12.97 -8.84 -1.76
N SER A 76 14.05 -9.49 -2.21
CA SER A 76 14.96 -8.94 -3.22
C SER A 76 14.26 -8.70 -4.56
N ALA A 77 13.34 -9.57 -4.96
CA ALA A 77 12.52 -9.38 -6.15
C ALA A 77 11.56 -8.18 -5.99
N LEU A 78 10.95 -8.02 -4.82
CA LEU A 78 10.06 -6.89 -4.53
C LEU A 78 10.80 -5.55 -4.52
N TYR A 79 12.06 -5.55 -4.13
CA TYR A 79 12.90 -4.34 -4.13
C TYR A 79 13.14 -3.77 -5.54
N GLY A 80 12.96 -4.57 -6.58
CA GLY A 80 13.13 -4.14 -7.96
C GLY A 80 12.08 -3.09 -8.38
N PRO A 81 12.49 -1.99 -9.05
CA PRO A 81 11.59 -0.88 -9.41
C PRO A 81 10.45 -1.29 -10.36
N LEU A 82 10.61 -2.37 -11.10
CA LEU A 82 9.57 -2.88 -12.01
C LEU A 82 8.53 -3.77 -11.29
N HIS A 83 8.74 -4.06 -10.02
CA HIS A 83 7.82 -4.86 -9.21
C HIS A 83 7.26 -4.07 -8.03
N GLY A 84 8.09 -3.68 -7.06
CA GLY A 84 7.67 -2.91 -5.88
C GLY A 84 7.70 -1.39 -6.07
N GLY A 85 8.23 -0.86 -7.17
CA GLY A 85 8.44 0.57 -7.35
C GLY A 85 7.18 1.41 -7.60
N ALA A 86 6.03 0.80 -7.87
CA ALA A 86 4.81 1.56 -8.15
C ALA A 86 4.34 2.36 -6.92
N ASN A 87 4.41 1.79 -5.73
CA ASN A 87 4.00 2.46 -4.48
C ASN A 87 4.90 3.65 -4.16
N GLU A 88 6.22 3.49 -4.31
CA GLU A 88 7.20 4.57 -4.16
C GLU A 88 6.92 5.72 -5.15
N ALA A 89 6.70 5.39 -6.42
CA ALA A 89 6.40 6.36 -7.45
C ALA A 89 5.10 7.15 -7.22
N VAL A 90 4.09 6.53 -6.60
CA VAL A 90 2.85 7.22 -6.19
C VAL A 90 3.14 8.24 -5.09
N LEU A 91 3.88 7.85 -4.05
CA LEU A 91 4.23 8.75 -2.96
C LEU A 91 5.07 9.94 -3.45
N ASP A 92 6.03 9.68 -4.33
CA ASP A 92 6.84 10.73 -4.96
C ASP A 92 5.98 11.68 -5.79
N MET A 93 5.03 11.16 -6.56
CA MET A 93 4.10 11.96 -7.36
C MET A 93 3.24 12.86 -6.46
N LEU A 94 2.61 12.30 -5.44
CA LEU A 94 1.76 13.05 -4.50
C LEU A 94 2.60 14.11 -3.74
N GLY A 95 3.82 13.75 -3.33
CA GLY A 95 4.75 14.68 -2.70
C GLY A 95 5.08 15.87 -3.61
N ARG A 96 5.35 15.64 -4.89
CA ARG A 96 5.60 16.71 -5.88
C ARG A 96 4.39 17.61 -6.10
N ILE A 97 3.18 17.08 -6.16
CA ILE A 97 1.95 17.88 -6.28
C ILE A 97 1.83 18.79 -5.07
N ARG A 98 1.94 18.24 -3.85
CA ARG A 98 1.88 19.00 -2.60
C ARG A 98 2.93 20.12 -2.56
N ASP A 99 4.18 19.78 -2.85
CA ASP A 99 5.33 20.70 -2.67
C ASP A 99 5.36 21.79 -3.77
N SER A 100 4.79 21.52 -4.95
CA SER A 100 4.65 22.52 -6.02
C SER A 100 3.53 23.53 -5.75
N GLY A 101 2.55 23.19 -4.89
CA GLY A 101 1.33 23.95 -4.72
C GLY A 101 0.39 23.94 -5.93
N GLU A 102 0.65 23.06 -6.89
CA GLU A 102 -0.19 22.86 -8.07
C GLU A 102 -1.54 22.22 -7.67
N SER A 103 -2.65 22.66 -8.28
CA SER A 103 -3.91 21.98 -8.08
C SER A 103 -3.92 20.61 -8.75
N VAL A 104 -4.70 19.68 -8.20
CA VAL A 104 -4.84 18.33 -8.77
C VAL A 104 -5.40 18.39 -10.21
N GLN A 105 -6.34 19.30 -10.49
CA GLN A 105 -6.86 19.53 -11.83
C GLN A 105 -5.74 19.92 -12.80
N ARG A 106 -4.88 20.85 -12.42
CA ARG A 106 -3.76 21.29 -13.29
C ARG A 106 -2.80 20.14 -13.54
N PHE A 107 -2.47 19.36 -12.51
CA PHE A 107 -1.64 18.16 -12.65
C PHE A 107 -2.24 17.17 -13.65
N VAL A 108 -3.56 16.89 -13.54
CA VAL A 108 -4.28 16.01 -14.46
C VAL A 108 -4.24 16.53 -15.90
N GLU A 109 -4.40 17.83 -16.11
CA GLU A 109 -4.28 18.45 -17.45
C GLU A 109 -2.87 18.23 -18.05
N ARG A 110 -1.83 18.42 -17.26
CA ARG A 110 -0.44 18.15 -17.67
C ARG A 110 -0.22 16.70 -18.08
N VAL A 111 -0.80 15.77 -17.32
CA VAL A 111 -0.77 14.33 -17.65
C VAL A 111 -1.45 14.08 -19.00
N LYS A 112 -2.67 14.65 -19.21
CA LYS A 112 -3.45 14.50 -20.44
C LYS A 112 -2.71 15.08 -21.65
N ASN A 113 -2.07 16.22 -21.48
CA ASN A 113 -1.31 16.92 -22.51
C ASN A 113 0.13 16.38 -22.70
N LYS A 114 0.55 15.43 -21.84
CA LYS A 114 1.94 14.90 -21.82
C LYS A 114 2.99 16.00 -21.62
N GLU A 115 2.65 17.03 -20.86
CA GLU A 115 3.58 18.13 -20.57
C GLU A 115 4.75 17.63 -19.71
N ASP A 116 5.96 18.03 -20.04
CA ASP A 116 7.20 17.76 -19.27
C ASP A 116 7.44 16.27 -18.90
N GLY A 117 6.82 15.34 -19.62
CA GLY A 117 6.94 13.92 -19.34
C GLY A 117 6.26 13.46 -18.04
N VAL A 118 5.36 14.27 -17.48
CA VAL A 118 4.59 13.95 -16.28
C VAL A 118 3.75 12.69 -16.50
N LYS A 119 3.80 11.77 -15.55
CA LYS A 119 3.07 10.51 -15.58
C LYS A 119 2.13 10.41 -14.39
N LEU A 120 0.95 9.86 -14.63
CA LEU A 120 0.04 9.46 -13.57
C LEU A 120 0.47 8.08 -13.06
N MET A 121 0.84 8.02 -11.77
CA MET A 121 1.24 6.80 -11.09
C MET A 121 0.09 6.27 -10.22
N GLY A 122 0.02 4.95 -10.06
CA GLY A 122 -1.01 4.30 -9.22
C GLY A 122 -2.35 4.05 -9.91
N PHE A 123 -2.47 4.37 -11.19
CA PHE A 123 -3.69 4.17 -11.97
C PHE A 123 -3.49 3.09 -13.05
N GLY A 124 -4.55 2.29 -13.23
CA GLY A 124 -4.51 1.16 -14.15
C GLY A 124 -3.86 -0.07 -13.52
N HIS A 125 -4.43 -1.22 -13.80
CA HIS A 125 -3.94 -2.50 -13.30
C HIS A 125 -3.76 -3.48 -14.45
N ARG A 126 -2.72 -4.31 -14.36
CA ARG A 126 -2.44 -5.30 -15.43
C ARG A 126 -3.56 -6.32 -15.56
N VAL A 127 -4.14 -6.75 -14.45
CA VAL A 127 -5.18 -7.78 -14.36
C VAL A 127 -6.57 -7.17 -14.39
N TYR A 128 -6.87 -6.27 -13.44
CA TYR A 128 -8.17 -5.62 -13.36
C TYR A 128 -8.37 -4.63 -14.50
N LYS A 129 -9.48 -4.77 -15.22
CA LYS A 129 -9.89 -3.86 -16.29
C LYS A 129 -10.88 -2.79 -15.81
N ASN A 130 -11.28 -2.90 -14.56
CA ASN A 130 -12.11 -1.96 -13.83
C ASN A 130 -11.42 -1.63 -12.50
N TYR A 131 -12.15 -1.03 -11.58
CA TYR A 131 -11.69 -0.71 -10.24
C TYR A 131 -11.23 -1.96 -9.47
N ASP A 132 -10.10 -1.89 -8.78
CA ASP A 132 -9.58 -2.98 -7.95
C ASP A 132 -10.51 -3.20 -6.74
N PRO A 133 -11.12 -4.38 -6.60
CA PRO A 133 -12.07 -4.64 -5.50
C PRO A 133 -11.46 -4.49 -4.11
N ARG A 134 -10.14 -4.65 -3.98
CA ARG A 134 -9.42 -4.49 -2.72
C ARG A 134 -9.34 -3.02 -2.28
N ALA A 135 -9.28 -2.10 -3.24
CA ALA A 135 -9.12 -0.67 -2.96
C ALA A 135 -10.25 -0.11 -2.07
N LYS A 136 -11.48 -0.60 -2.23
CA LYS A 136 -12.60 -0.21 -1.37
C LYS A 136 -12.33 -0.58 0.10
N LEU A 137 -11.92 -1.82 0.36
CA LEU A 137 -11.67 -2.30 1.73
C LEU A 137 -10.46 -1.61 2.37
N VAL A 138 -9.41 -1.35 1.58
CA VAL A 138 -8.22 -0.62 2.05
C VAL A 138 -8.60 0.82 2.42
N LYS A 139 -9.40 1.48 1.58
CA LYS A 139 -9.85 2.86 1.81
C LYS A 139 -10.72 2.97 3.06
N GLU A 140 -11.71 2.08 3.22
CA GLU A 140 -12.54 2.01 4.42
C GLU A 140 -11.68 1.83 5.69
N SER A 141 -10.69 0.92 5.65
CA SER A 141 -9.78 0.69 6.77
C SER A 141 -8.88 1.90 7.06
N ALA A 142 -8.41 2.60 6.02
CA ALA A 142 -7.62 3.82 6.18
C ALA A 142 -8.43 4.93 6.85
N ASP A 143 -9.68 5.14 6.43
CA ASP A 143 -10.59 6.13 7.01
C ASP A 143 -10.89 5.81 8.49
N GLU A 144 -11.21 4.54 8.81
CA GLU A 144 -11.43 4.08 10.19
C GLU A 144 -10.20 4.34 11.09
N VAL A 145 -8.99 4.07 10.59
CA VAL A 145 -7.74 4.26 11.34
C VAL A 145 -7.45 5.74 11.59
N LEU A 146 -7.57 6.58 10.56
CA LEU A 146 -7.33 8.02 10.70
C LEU A 146 -8.31 8.68 11.67
N GLU A 147 -9.60 8.29 11.61
CA GLU A 147 -10.61 8.74 12.55
C GLU A 147 -10.26 8.31 13.98
N ALA A 148 -9.91 7.04 14.19
CA ALA A 148 -9.54 6.51 15.50
C ALA A 148 -8.30 7.17 16.10
N LEU A 149 -7.36 7.62 15.25
CA LEU A 149 -6.14 8.31 15.68
C LEU A 149 -6.33 9.83 15.79
N GLY A 150 -7.42 10.38 15.27
CA GLY A 150 -7.67 11.83 15.24
C GLY A 150 -6.64 12.58 14.37
N VAL A 151 -6.11 11.96 13.33
CA VAL A 151 -5.11 12.55 12.42
C VAL A 151 -5.65 12.67 11.00
N SER A 152 -5.15 13.66 10.26
CA SER A 152 -5.36 13.80 8.82
C SER A 152 -4.02 13.64 8.09
N ASP A 153 -4.08 13.06 6.90
CA ASP A 153 -2.91 12.93 6.03
C ASP A 153 -3.14 13.71 4.73
N PRO A 154 -2.42 14.84 4.52
CA PRO A 154 -2.57 15.66 3.31
C PRO A 154 -2.28 14.90 2.01
N LEU A 155 -1.40 13.89 2.02
CA LEU A 155 -1.13 13.08 0.83
C LEU A 155 -2.30 12.15 0.50
N LEU A 156 -2.97 11.61 1.53
CA LEU A 156 -4.16 10.80 1.33
C LEU A 156 -5.32 11.64 0.82
N ASP A 157 -5.47 12.88 1.30
CA ASP A 157 -6.51 13.80 0.79
C ASP A 157 -6.28 14.12 -0.70
N LEU A 158 -5.04 14.40 -1.09
CA LEU A 158 -4.66 14.57 -2.51
C LEU A 158 -4.93 13.32 -3.34
N ALA A 159 -4.62 12.14 -2.80
CA ALA A 159 -4.88 10.87 -3.48
C ALA A 159 -6.38 10.64 -3.71
N LYS A 160 -7.22 10.95 -2.72
CA LYS A 160 -8.69 10.87 -2.82
C LYS A 160 -9.24 11.85 -3.86
N GLU A 161 -8.72 13.09 -3.89
CA GLU A 161 -9.12 14.08 -4.89
C GLU A 161 -8.75 13.62 -6.30
N LEU A 162 -7.53 13.12 -6.48
CA LEU A 162 -7.05 12.60 -7.77
C LEU A 162 -7.89 11.40 -8.25
N GLU A 163 -8.22 10.49 -7.34
CA GLU A 163 -9.13 9.35 -7.62
C GLU A 163 -10.50 9.83 -8.10
N GLN A 164 -11.11 10.80 -7.40
CA GLN A 164 -12.42 11.32 -7.78
C GLN A 164 -12.42 11.95 -9.17
N ILE A 165 -11.38 12.71 -9.51
CA ILE A 165 -11.23 13.31 -10.85
C ILE A 165 -11.09 12.18 -11.88
N ALA A 166 -10.23 11.21 -11.64
CA ALA A 166 -10.00 10.11 -12.58
C ALA A 166 -11.26 9.26 -12.83
N LEU A 167 -12.07 9.02 -11.81
CA LEU A 167 -13.33 8.27 -11.92
C LEU A 167 -14.41 9.03 -12.71
N GLN A 168 -14.31 10.34 -12.83
CA GLN A 168 -15.29 11.17 -13.55
C GLN A 168 -14.84 11.56 -14.96
N ASP A 169 -13.53 11.64 -15.21
CA ASP A 169 -12.96 12.10 -16.47
C ASP A 169 -12.94 10.99 -17.54
N ASP A 170 -13.51 11.28 -18.70
CA ASP A 170 -13.63 10.33 -19.81
C ASP A 170 -12.27 9.89 -20.37
N TYR A 171 -11.25 10.74 -20.29
CA TYR A 171 -9.88 10.37 -20.69
C TYR A 171 -9.37 9.13 -19.94
N PHE A 172 -9.64 9.04 -18.61
CA PHE A 172 -9.22 7.91 -17.79
C PHE A 172 -10.14 6.70 -17.98
N LYS A 173 -11.45 6.93 -18.07
CA LYS A 173 -12.45 5.87 -18.30
C LYS A 173 -12.19 5.11 -19.61
N GLU A 174 -11.98 5.83 -20.71
CA GLU A 174 -11.69 5.24 -22.03
C GLU A 174 -10.41 4.41 -22.02
N ARG A 175 -9.43 4.80 -21.21
CA ARG A 175 -8.14 4.11 -21.07
C ARG A 175 -8.12 3.08 -19.95
N ARG A 176 -9.23 2.93 -19.23
CA ARG A 176 -9.36 2.02 -18.06
C ARG A 176 -8.30 2.26 -17.00
N LEU A 177 -8.03 3.52 -16.71
CA LEU A 177 -7.10 3.96 -15.68
C LEU A 177 -7.89 4.29 -14.41
N TYR A 178 -8.16 3.26 -13.62
CA TYR A 178 -8.87 3.36 -12.34
C TYR A 178 -7.92 3.11 -11.19
#